data_c8f6feb0f6137160c9484ecb9233f860
#
_entry.id   c8f6feb0f6137160c9484ecb9233f860
#
_cell.length_a   1.000
_cell.length_b   1.000
_cell.length_c   1.000
_cell.angle_alpha   90.00
_cell.angle_beta   90.00
_cell.angle_gamma   90.00
#
_symmetry.space_group_name_H-M   'P 1'
#
loop_
_entity.id
_entity.type
_entity.pdbx_description
1 polymer ?
#
loop_
_entity_poly.entity_id
_entity_poly.type
_entity_poly.pdbx_seq_one_letter_code
_entity_poly.pdbx_strand_id
1 'polypeptide(L)'
;MAYSGSVENRGTIRLKREELFYYLFFGIMFLAKGIGMDSGQRLFQLCMLLSVGCFLIKLCLTGHTFKEWFAIGTLILWGFLIRHYSGKEEALWAMLIITGMKDVPLKRLMTFCAGIWSGTFVCSVATGILHIRDGVVVVHQKLGLGPIVRWSLGYTHPNVLHVSYFIFVALLIYAFEWHGKRLWKASALLWIGNCIIFLYSVSYTGILIVTVYLALSVYLDSRKRLTVAECILWTMAAAFLILFPIAGPLWLEGHKHNVFMFFNELFSYRFEQVYNIFHEYPLSVFGTNVVFTGNAHLTLDSSFAYLLMYYGVAGFGLFVAGFLYLAYRYSRTNRKKELAITFAIILAGVTEQFLFNLSFKNLLFFFLGEALFTDILRSDKRGGFQGRSFSVLPSGDREIRFSLPEGWYAGENYIKGHIKHILLAGALLAVLGAGLCGVTGKEWDSVYIYRWNTDYRSEDKVTLDMDNLPENFNSLVLGYHGPEGEMFELSGNIVKLERVRDVIGSAILGGIAGIFLTAGSCILIGRKQMKHQ
;
A
#
# COMPACT_ATOMS: atom_id res chain seq x y z
N MET A 1 -50.54 0.10 15.70
CA MET A 1 -50.02 -0.75 14.61
C MET A 1 -48.61 -1.14 14.99
N ALA A 2 -48.42 -2.38 15.39
CA ALA A 2 -47.16 -2.91 15.89
C ALA A 2 -46.17 -3.11 14.73
N TYR A 3 -45.01 -2.50 14.83
CA TYR A 3 -43.88 -2.74 13.96
C TYR A 3 -43.28 -4.11 14.33
N SER A 4 -43.70 -5.16 13.62
CA SER A 4 -43.00 -6.44 13.63
C SER A 4 -41.71 -6.30 12.81
N GLY A 5 -40.68 -5.71 13.39
CA GLY A 5 -39.34 -5.74 12.85
C GLY A 5 -38.85 -7.18 12.89
N SER A 6 -38.76 -7.81 11.72
CA SER A 6 -38.09 -9.08 11.51
C SER A 6 -36.73 -9.00 12.16
N VAL A 7 -36.42 -9.92 13.08
CA VAL A 7 -35.08 -10.18 13.61
C VAL A 7 -34.25 -10.64 12.41
N GLU A 8 -33.68 -9.70 11.69
CA GLU A 8 -32.70 -9.98 10.66
C GLU A 8 -31.54 -10.70 11.35
N ASN A 9 -31.32 -11.91 10.94
CA ASN A 9 -30.29 -12.84 11.43
C ASN A 9 -28.93 -12.12 11.44
N ARG A 10 -28.62 -11.48 12.57
CA ARG A 10 -27.33 -10.79 12.81
C ARG A 10 -26.23 -11.83 12.80
N GLY A 11 -25.74 -12.21 11.61
CA GLY A 11 -24.65 -13.15 11.59
C GLY A 11 -24.43 -13.94 10.32
N THR A 12 -25.26 -13.78 9.34
CA THR A 12 -25.06 -14.47 8.06
C THR A 12 -24.49 -13.50 7.04
N ILE A 13 -23.21 -13.67 6.68
CA ILE A 13 -22.61 -12.96 5.54
C ILE A 13 -23.14 -13.65 4.27
N ARG A 14 -23.87 -12.90 3.47
CA ARG A 14 -24.36 -13.34 2.17
C ARG A 14 -23.43 -12.82 1.09
N LEU A 15 -22.76 -13.70 0.40
CA LEU A 15 -21.88 -13.38 -0.72
C LEU A 15 -22.42 -14.04 -2.00
N LYS A 16 -22.46 -13.29 -3.07
CA LYS A 16 -22.66 -13.88 -4.39
C LYS A 16 -21.41 -14.68 -4.80
N ARG A 17 -21.61 -15.73 -5.58
CA ARG A 17 -20.48 -16.59 -6.02
C ARG A 17 -19.43 -15.79 -6.79
N GLU A 18 -19.87 -14.94 -7.71
CA GLU A 18 -18.99 -14.08 -8.50
C GLU A 18 -18.21 -13.09 -7.64
N GLU A 19 -18.81 -12.58 -6.55
CA GLU A 19 -18.15 -11.71 -5.57
C GLU A 19 -17.06 -12.48 -4.80
N LEU A 20 -17.36 -13.72 -4.36
CA LEU A 20 -16.39 -14.57 -3.67
C LEU A 20 -15.17 -14.85 -4.54
N PHE A 21 -15.35 -15.20 -5.81
CA PHE A 21 -14.23 -15.48 -6.70
C PHE A 21 -13.39 -14.24 -6.99
N TYR A 22 -13.97 -13.05 -7.00
CA TYR A 22 -13.19 -11.82 -7.07
C TYR A 22 -12.37 -11.58 -5.80
N TYR A 23 -12.94 -11.84 -4.63
CA TYR A 23 -12.19 -11.72 -3.36
C TYR A 23 -11.04 -12.74 -3.29
N LEU A 24 -11.24 -13.96 -3.76
CA LEU A 24 -10.17 -14.94 -3.87
C LEU A 24 -9.10 -14.50 -4.87
N PHE A 25 -9.50 -14.05 -6.07
CA PHE A 25 -8.59 -13.54 -7.10
C PHE A 25 -7.67 -12.45 -6.55
N PHE A 26 -8.23 -11.40 -5.98
CA PHE A 26 -7.43 -10.29 -5.49
C PHE A 26 -6.78 -10.59 -4.13
N GLY A 27 -7.51 -11.23 -3.23
CA GLY A 27 -7.09 -11.51 -1.86
C GLY A 27 -5.86 -12.42 -1.79
N ILE A 28 -5.74 -13.45 -2.64
CA ILE A 28 -4.55 -14.31 -2.72
C ILE A 28 -3.29 -13.47 -3.02
N MET A 29 -3.36 -12.61 -4.04
CA MET A 29 -2.22 -11.77 -4.43
C MET A 29 -1.93 -10.69 -3.40
N PHE A 30 -2.97 -10.09 -2.84
CA PHE A 30 -2.85 -9.04 -1.83
C PHE A 30 -2.25 -9.57 -0.51
N LEU A 31 -2.65 -10.80 -0.11
CA LEU A 31 -2.05 -11.51 1.01
C LEU A 31 -0.59 -11.86 0.73
N ALA A 32 -0.29 -12.44 -0.44
CA ALA A 32 1.06 -12.82 -0.82
C ALA A 32 2.02 -11.62 -0.76
N LYS A 33 1.60 -10.47 -1.29
CA LYS A 33 2.38 -9.23 -1.19
C LYS A 33 2.42 -8.65 0.22
N GLY A 34 1.35 -8.75 0.98
CA GLY A 34 1.29 -8.31 2.37
C GLY A 34 2.30 -9.04 3.27
N ILE A 35 2.49 -10.35 3.05
CA ILE A 35 3.52 -11.14 3.75
C ILE A 35 4.90 -11.08 3.07
N GLY A 36 5.04 -10.27 1.98
CA GLY A 36 6.31 -9.93 1.34
C GLY A 36 6.86 -10.97 0.37
N MET A 37 6.00 -11.76 -0.26
CA MET A 37 6.42 -12.61 -1.37
C MET A 37 6.72 -11.78 -2.62
N ASP A 38 7.68 -12.24 -3.41
CA ASP A 38 8.09 -11.61 -4.67
C ASP A 38 7.98 -12.53 -5.89
N SER A 39 7.92 -11.92 -7.08
CA SER A 39 7.68 -12.59 -8.36
C SER A 39 8.68 -13.71 -8.69
N GLY A 40 9.91 -13.64 -8.15
CA GLY A 40 10.93 -14.69 -8.31
C GLY A 40 10.67 -15.98 -7.52
N GLN A 41 9.73 -15.99 -6.58
CA GLN A 41 9.46 -17.14 -5.70
C GLN A 41 8.43 -18.08 -6.33
N ARG A 42 8.69 -19.40 -6.29
CA ARG A 42 7.75 -20.43 -6.81
C ARG A 42 6.36 -20.34 -6.18
N LEU A 43 6.29 -20.09 -4.89
CA LEU A 43 5.01 -19.96 -4.17
C LEU A 43 4.21 -18.75 -4.67
N PHE A 44 4.89 -17.62 -4.97
CA PHE A 44 4.23 -16.46 -5.55
C PHE A 44 3.67 -16.76 -6.95
N GLN A 45 4.42 -17.50 -7.79
CA GLN A 45 3.95 -17.93 -9.12
C GLN A 45 2.72 -18.85 -9.01
N LEU A 46 2.68 -19.75 -8.01
CA LEU A 46 1.50 -20.55 -7.74
C LEU A 46 0.30 -19.69 -7.32
N CYS A 47 0.51 -18.70 -6.46
CA CYS A 47 -0.53 -17.73 -6.09
C CYS A 47 -1.06 -16.99 -7.31
N MET A 48 -0.18 -16.57 -8.24
CA MET A 48 -0.58 -15.95 -9.49
C MET A 48 -1.47 -16.86 -10.33
N LEU A 49 -1.09 -18.12 -10.50
CA LEU A 49 -1.86 -19.11 -11.28
C LEU A 49 -3.25 -19.36 -10.67
N LEU A 50 -3.32 -19.57 -9.35
CA LEU A 50 -4.58 -19.75 -8.62
C LEU A 50 -5.47 -18.50 -8.72
N SER A 51 -4.87 -17.33 -8.60
CA SER A 51 -5.57 -16.06 -8.72
C SER A 51 -6.17 -15.87 -10.11
N VAL A 52 -5.42 -16.13 -11.19
CA VAL A 52 -5.95 -16.08 -12.57
C VAL A 52 -7.08 -17.10 -12.74
N GLY A 53 -6.97 -18.32 -12.19
CA GLY A 53 -8.05 -19.31 -12.20
C GLY A 53 -9.33 -18.77 -11.55
N CYS A 54 -9.22 -18.13 -10.39
CA CYS A 54 -10.36 -17.48 -9.71
C CYS A 54 -10.97 -16.35 -10.56
N PHE A 55 -10.12 -15.53 -11.23
CA PHE A 55 -10.61 -14.49 -12.15
C PHE A 55 -11.41 -15.05 -13.32
N LEU A 56 -10.92 -16.12 -13.95
CA LEU A 56 -11.64 -16.76 -15.06
C LEU A 56 -12.98 -17.33 -14.63
N ILE A 57 -13.06 -17.99 -13.46
CA ILE A 57 -14.31 -18.46 -12.90
C ILE A 57 -15.26 -17.28 -12.64
N LYS A 58 -14.75 -16.19 -12.03
CA LYS A 58 -15.53 -14.98 -11.79
C LYS A 58 -16.10 -14.42 -13.09
N LEU A 59 -15.28 -14.33 -14.13
CA LEU A 59 -15.70 -13.81 -15.44
C LEU A 59 -16.80 -14.68 -16.06
N CYS A 60 -16.67 -16.01 -15.99
CA CYS A 60 -17.66 -16.96 -16.51
C CYS A 60 -18.99 -16.93 -15.75
N LEU A 61 -18.96 -16.68 -14.42
CA LEU A 61 -20.15 -16.61 -13.57
C LEU A 61 -20.90 -15.29 -13.69
N THR A 62 -20.22 -14.21 -14.06
CA THR A 62 -20.82 -12.86 -14.15
C THR A 62 -21.51 -12.69 -15.50
N GLY A 63 -22.75 -12.22 -15.47
CA GLY A 63 -23.45 -11.87 -16.69
C GLY A 63 -22.94 -10.56 -17.27
N HIS A 64 -22.51 -10.58 -18.54
CA HIS A 64 -22.01 -9.41 -19.26
C HIS A 64 -22.84 -9.16 -20.53
N THR A 65 -23.04 -7.89 -20.86
CA THR A 65 -23.58 -7.49 -22.16
C THR A 65 -22.50 -7.63 -23.24
N PHE A 66 -22.91 -7.62 -24.51
CA PHE A 66 -21.94 -7.66 -25.62
C PHE A 66 -20.94 -6.49 -25.57
N LYS A 67 -21.43 -5.29 -25.23
CA LYS A 67 -20.59 -4.09 -25.06
C LYS A 67 -19.53 -4.28 -23.95
N GLU A 68 -19.93 -4.89 -22.84
CA GLU A 68 -19.01 -5.19 -21.73
C GLU A 68 -18.00 -6.27 -22.11
N TRP A 69 -18.41 -7.34 -22.78
CA TRP A 69 -17.50 -8.37 -23.28
C TRP A 69 -16.46 -7.79 -24.25
N PHE A 70 -16.89 -6.91 -25.15
CA PHE A 70 -15.98 -6.23 -26.08
C PHE A 70 -14.97 -5.35 -25.33
N ALA A 71 -15.42 -4.56 -24.33
CA ALA A 71 -14.54 -3.72 -23.52
C ALA A 71 -13.55 -4.55 -22.68
N ILE A 72 -14.02 -5.64 -22.05
CA ILE A 72 -13.17 -6.57 -21.27
C ILE A 72 -12.11 -7.19 -22.19
N GLY A 73 -12.52 -7.73 -23.34
CA GLY A 73 -11.60 -8.33 -24.31
C GLY A 73 -10.55 -7.35 -24.81
N THR A 74 -10.97 -6.11 -25.13
CA THR A 74 -10.07 -5.04 -25.57
C THR A 74 -9.05 -4.67 -24.51
N LEU A 75 -9.48 -4.50 -23.25
CA LEU A 75 -8.57 -4.14 -22.15
C LEU A 75 -7.58 -5.28 -21.84
N ILE A 76 -8.04 -6.53 -21.81
CA ILE A 76 -7.17 -7.69 -21.60
C ILE A 76 -6.16 -7.83 -22.74
N LEU A 77 -6.63 -7.72 -23.99
CA LEU A 77 -5.74 -7.74 -25.17
C LEU A 77 -4.69 -6.63 -25.08
N TRP A 78 -5.08 -5.45 -24.65
CA TRP A 78 -4.15 -4.34 -24.44
C TRP A 78 -3.09 -4.67 -23.36
N GLY A 79 -3.48 -5.26 -22.25
CA GLY A 79 -2.53 -5.75 -21.24
C GLY A 79 -1.52 -6.77 -21.81
N PHE A 80 -1.97 -7.67 -22.69
CA PHE A 80 -1.08 -8.60 -23.41
C PHE A 80 -0.14 -7.90 -24.41
N LEU A 81 -0.63 -6.90 -25.13
CA LEU A 81 0.22 -6.11 -26.03
C LEU A 81 1.32 -5.38 -25.26
N ILE A 82 0.99 -4.72 -24.17
CA ILE A 82 2.00 -4.08 -23.31
C ILE A 82 3.02 -5.10 -22.81
N ARG A 83 2.57 -6.25 -22.30
CA ARG A 83 3.48 -7.33 -21.87
C ARG A 83 4.40 -7.79 -23.02
N HIS A 84 3.88 -7.91 -24.22
CA HIS A 84 4.66 -8.35 -25.38
C HIS A 84 5.76 -7.33 -25.76
N TYR A 85 5.43 -6.03 -25.75
CA TYR A 85 6.38 -4.98 -26.18
C TYR A 85 7.33 -4.55 -25.08
N SER A 86 6.87 -4.42 -23.84
CA SER A 86 7.68 -3.92 -22.71
C SER A 86 8.24 -5.00 -21.78
N GLY A 87 7.79 -6.25 -21.92
CA GLY A 87 8.12 -7.34 -21.01
C GLY A 87 7.44 -7.24 -19.63
N LYS A 88 6.58 -6.23 -19.38
CA LYS A 88 5.95 -5.97 -18.09
C LYS A 88 4.56 -6.59 -17.99
N GLU A 89 4.39 -7.57 -17.12
CA GLU A 89 3.11 -8.26 -16.90
C GLU A 89 2.12 -7.49 -16.01
N GLU A 90 2.59 -6.46 -15.33
CA GLU A 90 1.81 -5.65 -14.40
C GLU A 90 0.61 -4.97 -15.06
N ALA A 91 0.75 -4.59 -16.34
CA ALA A 91 -0.34 -4.02 -17.13
C ALA A 91 -1.51 -4.99 -17.28
N LEU A 92 -1.22 -6.27 -17.53
CA LEU A 92 -2.24 -7.31 -17.62
C LEU A 92 -2.98 -7.45 -16.28
N TRP A 93 -2.25 -7.48 -15.15
CA TRP A 93 -2.85 -7.55 -13.83
C TRP A 93 -3.75 -6.35 -13.53
N ALA A 94 -3.34 -5.14 -13.91
CA ALA A 94 -4.18 -3.95 -13.78
C ALA A 94 -5.51 -4.12 -14.55
N MET A 95 -5.47 -4.62 -15.79
CA MET A 95 -6.67 -4.88 -16.59
C MET A 95 -7.56 -5.97 -16.00
N LEU A 96 -6.98 -7.06 -15.44
CA LEU A 96 -7.75 -8.09 -14.73
C LEU A 96 -8.45 -7.53 -13.49
N ILE A 97 -7.76 -6.70 -12.69
CA ILE A 97 -8.35 -6.07 -11.50
C ILE A 97 -9.52 -5.17 -11.89
N ILE A 98 -9.35 -4.31 -12.89
CA ILE A 98 -10.36 -3.36 -13.37
C ILE A 98 -11.58 -4.11 -13.94
N THR A 99 -11.34 -5.06 -14.85
CA THR A 99 -12.42 -5.78 -15.55
C THR A 99 -13.17 -6.76 -14.64
N GLY A 100 -12.53 -7.25 -13.59
CA GLY A 100 -13.17 -8.13 -12.60
C GLY A 100 -14.15 -7.42 -11.66
N MET A 101 -14.17 -6.08 -11.58
CA MET A 101 -14.97 -5.32 -10.61
C MET A 101 -16.48 -5.32 -10.83
N LYS A 102 -16.99 -5.85 -11.95
CA LYS A 102 -18.43 -5.90 -12.18
C LYS A 102 -19.14 -6.64 -11.04
N ASP A 103 -20.22 -6.05 -10.53
CA ASP A 103 -21.06 -6.58 -9.45
C ASP A 103 -20.31 -6.86 -8.13
N VAL A 104 -19.14 -6.22 -7.93
CA VAL A 104 -18.38 -6.27 -6.68
C VAL A 104 -18.64 -5.00 -5.86
N PRO A 105 -19.24 -5.09 -4.66
CA PRO A 105 -19.45 -3.92 -3.82
C PRO A 105 -18.14 -3.34 -3.29
N LEU A 106 -17.80 -2.13 -3.74
CA LEU A 106 -16.52 -1.47 -3.42
C LEU A 106 -16.27 -1.39 -1.89
N LYS A 107 -17.27 -1.00 -1.11
CA LYS A 107 -17.13 -0.92 0.35
C LYS A 107 -16.75 -2.26 0.99
N ARG A 108 -17.38 -3.35 0.58
CA ARG A 108 -17.10 -4.69 1.09
C ARG A 108 -15.68 -5.14 0.71
N LEU A 109 -15.29 -4.89 -0.53
CA LEU A 109 -13.94 -5.18 -1.02
C LEU A 109 -12.88 -4.42 -0.22
N MET A 110 -13.06 -3.11 -0.03
CA MET A 110 -12.12 -2.28 0.74
C MET A 110 -12.03 -2.73 2.20
N THR A 111 -13.15 -3.15 2.80
CA THR A 111 -13.16 -3.70 4.18
C THR A 111 -12.44 -5.05 4.25
N PHE A 112 -12.63 -5.92 3.26
CA PHE A 112 -11.90 -7.18 3.13
C PHE A 112 -10.39 -6.94 2.98
N CYS A 113 -10.00 -6.02 2.11
CA CYS A 113 -8.60 -5.60 1.95
C CYS A 113 -8.02 -5.00 3.24
N ALA A 114 -8.82 -4.21 3.99
CA ALA A 114 -8.39 -3.67 5.28
C ALA A 114 -8.06 -4.76 6.29
N GLY A 115 -8.84 -5.83 6.35
CA GLY A 115 -8.58 -6.98 7.22
C GLY A 115 -7.26 -7.68 6.87
N ILE A 116 -7.07 -8.04 5.60
CA ILE A 116 -5.84 -8.69 5.13
C ILE A 116 -4.62 -7.80 5.38
N TRP A 117 -4.69 -6.54 4.93
CA TRP A 117 -3.54 -5.65 4.98
C TRP A 117 -3.15 -5.26 6.41
N SER A 118 -4.13 -5.07 7.31
CA SER A 118 -3.87 -4.78 8.72
C SER A 118 -3.17 -5.95 9.39
N GLY A 119 -3.64 -7.18 9.17
CA GLY A 119 -3.00 -8.38 9.71
C GLY A 119 -1.57 -8.55 9.22
N THR A 120 -1.35 -8.47 7.91
CA THR A 120 -0.02 -8.63 7.31
C THR A 120 0.93 -7.50 7.67
N PHE A 121 0.45 -6.25 7.74
CA PHE A 121 1.26 -5.10 8.14
C PHE A 121 1.76 -5.25 9.58
N VAL A 122 0.85 -5.54 10.53
CA VAL A 122 1.21 -5.74 11.94
C VAL A 122 2.18 -6.91 12.10
N CYS A 123 1.93 -8.04 11.43
CA CYS A 123 2.84 -9.19 11.44
C CYS A 123 4.22 -8.86 10.87
N SER A 124 4.29 -8.16 9.73
CA SER A 124 5.56 -7.78 9.10
C SER A 124 6.38 -6.84 9.99
N VAL A 125 5.74 -5.83 10.56
CA VAL A 125 6.41 -4.89 11.49
C VAL A 125 6.87 -5.60 12.76
N ALA A 126 6.04 -6.44 13.36
CA ALA A 126 6.39 -7.19 14.56
C ALA A 126 7.57 -8.15 14.32
N THR A 127 7.54 -8.93 13.23
CA THR A 127 8.63 -9.85 12.87
C THR A 127 9.90 -9.12 12.46
N GLY A 128 9.79 -7.92 11.86
CA GLY A 128 10.92 -7.06 11.55
C GLY A 128 11.58 -6.48 12.82
N ILE A 129 10.81 -6.03 13.81
CA ILE A 129 11.34 -5.56 15.10
C ILE A 129 11.97 -6.71 15.90
N LEU A 130 11.41 -7.91 15.82
CA LEU A 130 11.95 -9.10 16.48
C LEU A 130 13.16 -9.72 15.74
N HIS A 131 13.59 -9.14 14.63
CA HIS A 131 14.64 -9.69 13.77
C HIS A 131 14.39 -11.16 13.34
N ILE A 132 13.13 -11.63 13.36
CA ILE A 132 12.74 -12.94 12.84
C ILE A 132 12.77 -12.93 11.31
N ARG A 133 12.49 -11.78 10.73
CA ARG A 133 12.55 -11.54 9.30
C ARG A 133 13.63 -10.51 9.01
N ASP A 134 14.59 -10.90 8.17
CA ASP A 134 15.66 -10.01 7.73
C ASP A 134 15.05 -8.80 7.02
N GLY A 135 15.23 -7.64 7.63
CA GLY A 135 14.88 -6.37 7.04
C GLY A 135 16.08 -5.80 6.27
N VAL A 136 15.80 -5.14 5.16
CA VAL A 136 16.84 -4.38 4.46
C VAL A 136 17.18 -3.15 5.29
N VAL A 137 18.46 -3.00 5.62
CA VAL A 137 19.04 -1.81 6.25
C VAL A 137 19.86 -1.08 5.20
N VAL A 138 19.57 0.19 5.01
CA VAL A 138 20.21 1.02 3.98
C VAL A 138 20.68 2.32 4.60
N VAL A 139 21.91 2.75 4.29
CA VAL A 139 22.38 4.10 4.62
C VAL A 139 22.23 5.00 3.41
N HIS A 140 21.56 6.11 3.60
CA HIS A 140 21.41 7.14 2.59
C HIS A 140 21.84 8.50 3.11
N GLN A 141 22.47 9.28 2.23
CA GLN A 141 22.64 10.71 2.43
C GLN A 141 21.26 11.39 2.30
N LYS A 142 20.78 12.03 3.36
CA LYS A 142 19.51 12.73 3.34
C LYS A 142 19.69 14.24 3.51
N LEU A 143 19.01 15.01 2.67
CA LEU A 143 19.00 16.46 2.75
C LEU A 143 18.59 16.90 4.17
N GLY A 144 19.43 17.71 4.81
CA GLY A 144 19.21 18.22 6.16
C GLY A 144 19.56 17.27 7.32
N LEU A 145 19.79 15.97 7.05
CA LEU A 145 20.12 14.98 8.10
C LEU A 145 21.51 14.34 7.93
N GLY A 146 22.12 14.49 6.75
CA GLY A 146 23.37 13.79 6.45
C GLY A 146 23.17 12.27 6.24
N PRO A 147 24.22 11.46 6.49
CA PRO A 147 24.12 10.00 6.41
C PRO A 147 23.21 9.48 7.53
N ILE A 148 22.24 8.63 7.18
CA ILE A 148 21.29 8.07 8.12
C ILE A 148 20.97 6.63 7.79
N VAL A 149 20.82 5.81 8.84
CA VAL A 149 20.40 4.41 8.74
C VAL A 149 18.88 4.36 8.57
N ARG A 150 18.42 3.55 7.64
CA ARG A 150 17.00 3.36 7.31
C ARG A 150 16.65 1.88 7.42
N TRP A 151 15.56 1.58 8.12
CA TRP A 151 15.07 0.23 8.35
C TRP A 151 13.79 -0.05 7.55
N SER A 152 13.69 -1.24 7.00
CA SER A 152 12.48 -1.67 6.27
C SER A 152 11.50 -2.49 7.10
N LEU A 153 11.82 -2.89 8.33
CA LEU A 153 11.00 -3.68 9.25
C LEU A 153 10.27 -4.86 8.57
N GLY A 154 11.04 -5.75 7.96
CA GLY A 154 10.54 -6.94 7.27
C GLY A 154 9.98 -6.69 5.86
N TYR A 155 10.04 -5.47 5.32
CA TYR A 155 9.78 -5.16 3.92
C TYR A 155 11.07 -5.15 3.10
N THR A 156 10.94 -5.15 1.77
CA THR A 156 12.08 -5.17 0.83
C THR A 156 12.83 -3.85 0.75
N HIS A 157 12.23 -2.74 1.19
CA HIS A 157 12.85 -1.41 1.17
C HIS A 157 12.17 -0.48 2.17
N PRO A 158 12.86 0.50 2.80
CA PRO A 158 12.26 1.45 3.74
C PRO A 158 11.09 2.28 3.17
N ASN A 159 11.13 2.66 1.88
CA ASN A 159 9.99 3.35 1.25
C ASN A 159 8.77 2.41 1.14
N VAL A 160 9.00 1.12 0.87
CA VAL A 160 7.92 0.12 0.78
C VAL A 160 7.21 -0.05 2.13
N LEU A 161 7.94 -0.01 3.25
CA LEU A 161 7.36 0.05 4.60
C LEU A 161 6.41 1.23 4.74
N HIS A 162 6.85 2.43 4.37
CA HIS A 162 6.05 3.64 4.55
C HIS A 162 4.83 3.70 3.63
N VAL A 163 4.98 3.29 2.36
CA VAL A 163 3.86 3.14 1.43
C VAL A 163 2.86 2.08 1.95
N SER A 164 3.35 0.99 2.55
CA SER A 164 2.48 -0.03 3.15
C SER A 164 1.70 0.52 4.34
N TYR A 165 2.31 1.41 5.13
CA TYR A 165 1.61 2.15 6.18
C TYR A 165 0.55 3.09 5.60
N PHE A 166 0.85 3.81 4.52
CA PHE A 166 -0.14 4.64 3.83
C PHE A 166 -1.38 3.83 3.39
N ILE A 167 -1.18 2.67 2.76
CA ILE A 167 -2.28 1.79 2.35
C ILE A 167 -3.07 1.28 3.56
N PHE A 168 -2.38 0.91 4.65
CA PHE A 168 -3.01 0.53 5.92
C PHE A 168 -3.93 1.65 6.45
N VAL A 169 -3.45 2.89 6.51
CA VAL A 169 -4.21 4.05 6.97
C VAL A 169 -5.41 4.34 6.06
N ALA A 170 -5.22 4.29 4.74
CA ALA A 170 -6.27 4.55 3.77
C ALA A 170 -7.41 3.51 3.87
N LEU A 171 -7.05 2.23 3.97
CA LEU A 171 -8.01 1.13 4.11
C LEU A 171 -8.76 1.21 5.44
N LEU A 172 -8.09 1.54 6.56
CA LEU A 172 -8.75 1.69 7.86
C LEU A 172 -9.79 2.83 7.85
N ILE A 173 -9.40 4.03 7.40
CA ILE A 173 -10.32 5.17 7.35
C ILE A 173 -11.52 4.85 6.45
N TYR A 174 -11.29 4.13 5.35
CA TYR A 174 -12.37 3.73 4.45
C TYR A 174 -13.31 2.70 5.10
N ALA A 175 -12.75 1.66 5.71
CA ALA A 175 -13.52 0.54 6.28
C ALA A 175 -14.36 0.97 7.50
N PHE A 176 -13.79 1.76 8.40
CA PHE A 176 -14.46 2.18 9.63
C PHE A 176 -15.39 3.39 9.46
N GLU A 177 -15.39 4.04 8.31
CA GLU A 177 -16.27 5.17 8.00
C GLU A 177 -16.30 6.26 9.08
N TRP A 178 -15.15 6.57 9.67
CA TRP A 178 -15.09 7.63 10.66
C TRP A 178 -15.44 8.99 10.08
N HIS A 179 -16.16 9.79 10.86
CA HIS A 179 -16.62 11.14 10.52
C HIS A 179 -16.47 12.10 11.70
N GLY A 180 -16.35 13.39 11.41
CA GLY A 180 -16.32 14.48 12.38
C GLY A 180 -15.24 14.28 13.46
N LYS A 181 -15.60 14.42 14.73
CA LYS A 181 -14.66 14.30 15.86
C LYS A 181 -13.95 12.94 15.92
N ARG A 182 -14.62 11.85 15.46
CA ARG A 182 -14.00 10.51 15.44
C ARG A 182 -12.91 10.42 14.38
N LEU A 183 -13.16 10.96 13.20
CA LEU A 183 -12.16 11.01 12.13
C LEU A 183 -10.95 11.85 12.55
N TRP A 184 -11.19 13.01 13.18
CA TRP A 184 -10.11 13.87 13.65
C TRP A 184 -9.20 13.16 14.68
N LYS A 185 -9.80 12.48 15.70
CA LYS A 185 -9.05 11.72 16.70
C LYS A 185 -8.29 10.55 16.09
N ALA A 186 -8.93 9.80 15.19
CA ALA A 186 -8.30 8.69 14.48
C ALA A 186 -7.12 9.18 13.61
N SER A 187 -7.32 10.30 12.89
CA SER A 187 -6.27 10.91 12.07
C SER A 187 -5.08 11.36 12.90
N ALA A 188 -5.30 11.96 14.07
CA ALA A 188 -4.22 12.34 14.98
C ALA A 188 -3.44 11.12 15.48
N LEU A 189 -4.12 10.03 15.87
CA LEU A 189 -3.47 8.80 16.30
C LEU A 189 -2.68 8.14 15.15
N LEU A 190 -3.27 8.07 13.96
CA LEU A 190 -2.61 7.54 12.77
C LEU A 190 -1.43 8.41 12.33
N TRP A 191 -1.50 9.73 12.57
CA TRP A 191 -0.36 10.61 12.31
C TRP A 191 0.81 10.37 13.28
N ILE A 192 0.54 10.07 14.55
CA ILE A 192 1.58 9.63 15.50
C ILE A 192 2.23 8.33 14.99
N GLY A 193 1.43 7.37 14.52
CA GLY A 193 1.96 6.17 13.87
C GLY A 193 2.80 6.47 12.63
N ASN A 194 2.43 7.48 11.83
CA ASN A 194 3.20 7.98 10.71
C ASN A 194 4.59 8.49 11.13
N CYS A 195 4.67 9.24 12.22
CA CYS A 195 5.93 9.69 12.80
C CYS A 195 6.80 8.51 13.30
N ILE A 196 6.18 7.51 13.91
CA ILE A 196 6.88 6.30 14.35
C ILE A 196 7.46 5.53 13.15
N ILE A 197 6.67 5.29 12.11
CA ILE A 197 7.15 4.63 10.88
C ILE A 197 8.24 5.47 10.20
N PHE A 198 8.14 6.80 10.26
CA PHE A 198 9.18 7.67 9.73
C PHE A 198 10.51 7.53 10.47
N LEU A 199 10.52 7.34 11.78
CA LEU A 199 11.76 7.11 12.55
C LEU A 199 12.56 5.91 12.03
N TYR A 200 11.88 4.85 11.56
CA TYR A 200 12.55 3.68 10.98
C TYR A 200 12.87 3.88 9.49
N SER A 201 11.90 4.30 8.72
CA SER A 201 12.02 4.34 7.25
C SER A 201 12.79 5.55 6.73
N VAL A 202 12.77 6.66 7.45
CA VAL A 202 13.23 8.01 7.04
C VAL A 202 12.83 8.32 5.59
N SER A 203 11.56 8.07 5.29
CA SER A 203 10.97 8.31 3.97
C SER A 203 10.24 9.64 3.96
N TYR A 204 10.84 10.70 3.42
CA TYR A 204 10.24 12.03 3.32
C TYR A 204 8.93 12.01 2.51
N THR A 205 8.93 11.27 1.41
CA THR A 205 7.71 11.11 0.60
C THR A 205 6.63 10.36 1.35
N GLY A 206 6.98 9.30 2.08
CA GLY A 206 6.04 8.53 2.87
C GLY A 206 5.35 9.36 3.95
N ILE A 207 6.10 10.10 4.78
CA ILE A 207 5.52 10.93 5.83
C ILE A 207 4.64 12.04 5.24
N LEU A 208 5.05 12.63 4.10
CA LEU A 208 4.28 13.66 3.40
C LEU A 208 2.94 13.10 2.89
N ILE A 209 2.95 11.97 2.20
CA ILE A 209 1.76 11.35 1.60
C ILE A 209 0.72 11.03 2.68
N VAL A 210 1.12 10.39 3.78
CA VAL A 210 0.20 10.07 4.87
C VAL A 210 -0.32 11.34 5.53
N THR A 211 0.53 12.34 5.78
CA THR A 211 0.12 13.62 6.36
C THR A 211 -0.90 14.33 5.48
N VAL A 212 -0.63 14.44 4.17
CA VAL A 212 -1.55 15.05 3.21
C VAL A 212 -2.86 14.27 3.14
N TYR A 213 -2.81 12.93 3.10
CA TYR A 213 -4.01 12.10 3.08
C TYR A 213 -4.90 12.30 4.30
N LEU A 214 -4.31 12.33 5.52
CA LEU A 214 -5.05 12.54 6.76
C LEU A 214 -5.65 13.94 6.83
N ALA A 215 -4.86 14.97 6.51
CA ALA A 215 -5.31 16.37 6.45
C ALA A 215 -6.45 16.55 5.43
N LEU A 216 -6.29 15.97 4.25
CA LEU A 216 -7.29 16.02 3.18
C LEU A 216 -8.58 15.29 3.58
N SER A 217 -8.47 14.13 4.23
CA SER A 217 -9.62 13.38 4.73
C SER A 217 -10.44 14.19 5.74
N VAL A 218 -9.77 14.87 6.69
CA VAL A 218 -10.42 15.74 7.68
C VAL A 218 -11.02 16.98 7.00
N TYR A 219 -10.28 17.62 6.10
CA TYR A 219 -10.76 18.78 5.35
C TYR A 219 -12.01 18.46 4.54
N LEU A 220 -11.97 17.42 3.73
CA LEU A 220 -13.10 17.03 2.89
C LEU A 220 -14.32 16.60 3.73
N ASP A 221 -14.11 15.93 4.87
CA ASP A 221 -15.21 15.54 5.77
C ASP A 221 -15.90 16.78 6.36
N SER A 222 -15.18 17.86 6.65
CA SER A 222 -15.73 19.11 7.16
C SER A 222 -16.60 19.88 6.15
N ARG A 223 -16.42 19.63 4.84
CA ARG A 223 -17.17 20.31 3.78
C ARG A 223 -18.52 19.64 3.53
N LYS A 224 -19.61 20.37 3.42
CA LYS A 224 -20.91 19.80 3.05
C LYS A 224 -20.91 19.34 1.59
N ARG A 225 -20.53 20.24 0.68
CA ARG A 225 -20.36 19.98 -0.76
C ARG A 225 -19.16 20.76 -1.29
N LEU A 226 -18.54 20.23 -2.32
CA LEU A 226 -17.49 20.94 -3.06
C LEU A 226 -18.14 21.87 -4.10
N THR A 227 -17.58 23.04 -4.26
CA THR A 227 -17.96 24.00 -5.31
C THR A 227 -17.43 23.56 -6.66
N VAL A 228 -17.98 24.09 -7.74
CA VAL A 228 -17.48 23.81 -9.10
C VAL A 228 -16.00 24.20 -9.24
N ALA A 229 -15.62 25.36 -8.67
CA ALA A 229 -14.23 25.81 -8.68
C ALA A 229 -13.30 24.83 -7.96
N GLU A 230 -13.70 24.30 -6.78
CA GLU A 230 -12.94 23.26 -6.08
C GLU A 230 -12.83 21.99 -6.92
N CYS A 231 -13.90 21.56 -7.61
CA CYS A 231 -13.85 20.38 -8.48
C CYS A 231 -12.85 20.54 -9.62
N ILE A 232 -12.81 21.71 -10.24
CA ILE A 232 -11.83 22.05 -11.29
C ILE A 232 -10.42 22.06 -10.68
N LEU A 233 -10.23 22.73 -9.54
CA LEU A 233 -8.93 22.80 -8.86
C LEU A 233 -8.37 21.41 -8.52
N TRP A 234 -9.18 20.50 -7.96
CA TRP A 234 -8.75 19.14 -7.66
C TRP A 234 -8.35 18.37 -8.92
N THR A 235 -9.10 18.54 -10.01
CA THR A 235 -8.78 17.87 -11.28
C THR A 235 -7.50 18.44 -11.89
N MET A 236 -7.32 19.74 -11.87
CA MET A 236 -6.09 20.40 -12.36
C MET A 236 -4.87 20.04 -11.50
N ALA A 237 -5.02 20.00 -10.17
CA ALA A 237 -3.96 19.58 -9.26
C ALA A 237 -3.55 18.11 -9.53
N ALA A 238 -4.52 17.23 -9.76
CA ALA A 238 -4.23 15.86 -10.15
C ALA A 238 -3.49 15.79 -11.50
N ALA A 239 -3.90 16.57 -12.51
CA ALA A 239 -3.21 16.66 -13.79
C ALA A 239 -1.78 17.16 -13.64
N PHE A 240 -1.58 18.19 -12.83
CA PHE A 240 -0.24 18.72 -12.52
C PHE A 240 0.65 17.66 -11.87
N LEU A 241 0.17 16.97 -10.83
CA LEU A 241 0.93 15.93 -10.15
C LEU A 241 1.29 14.75 -11.07
N ILE A 242 0.45 14.43 -12.06
CA ILE A 242 0.72 13.37 -13.03
C ILE A 242 1.76 13.81 -14.06
N LEU A 243 1.67 15.05 -14.56
CA LEU A 243 2.51 15.53 -15.66
C LEU A 243 3.87 16.06 -15.17
N PHE A 244 3.92 16.66 -13.97
CA PHE A 244 5.12 17.30 -13.45
C PHE A 244 6.35 16.38 -13.35
N PRO A 245 6.26 15.11 -12.85
CA PRO A 245 7.41 14.22 -12.76
C PRO A 245 7.96 13.75 -14.12
N ILE A 246 7.29 14.07 -15.21
CA ILE A 246 7.74 13.79 -16.59
C ILE A 246 8.18 15.09 -17.27
N ALA A 247 7.29 16.06 -17.37
CA ALA A 247 7.56 17.30 -18.07
C ALA A 247 8.57 18.19 -17.33
N GLY A 248 8.58 18.15 -15.99
CA GLY A 248 9.52 18.90 -15.16
C GLY A 248 10.97 18.58 -15.47
N PRO A 249 11.44 17.32 -15.35
CA PRO A 249 12.82 16.95 -15.68
C PRO A 249 13.20 17.29 -17.12
N LEU A 250 12.35 16.95 -18.09
CA LEU A 250 12.64 17.15 -19.51
C LEU A 250 12.74 18.63 -19.92
N TRP A 251 11.95 19.48 -19.28
CA TRP A 251 11.96 20.92 -19.60
C TRP A 251 13.00 21.70 -18.80
N LEU A 252 13.15 21.42 -17.49
CA LEU A 252 14.00 22.20 -16.59
C LEU A 252 15.48 22.01 -16.88
N GLU A 253 15.92 20.79 -17.24
CA GLU A 253 17.33 20.54 -17.54
C GLU A 253 17.85 21.44 -18.66
N GLY A 254 17.11 21.58 -19.76
CA GLY A 254 17.51 22.41 -20.89
C GLY A 254 17.31 23.91 -20.70
N HIS A 255 16.48 24.38 -19.76
CA HIS A 255 16.05 25.77 -19.66
C HIS A 255 16.40 26.43 -18.32
N LYS A 256 16.41 25.68 -17.21
CA LYS A 256 16.59 26.18 -15.84
C LYS A 256 17.35 25.16 -14.99
N HIS A 257 18.60 24.86 -15.36
CA HIS A 257 19.43 23.84 -14.72
C HIS A 257 19.51 23.95 -13.18
N ASN A 258 19.66 25.16 -12.64
CA ASN A 258 19.68 25.35 -11.18
C ASN A 258 18.36 24.91 -10.50
N VAL A 259 17.21 25.15 -11.18
CA VAL A 259 15.90 24.70 -10.67
C VAL A 259 15.75 23.19 -10.82
N PHE A 260 16.28 22.62 -11.90
CA PHE A 260 16.36 21.17 -12.08
C PHE A 260 17.15 20.53 -10.94
N MET A 261 18.36 21.03 -10.64
CA MET A 261 19.21 20.51 -9.56
C MET A 261 18.51 20.58 -8.19
N PHE A 262 17.83 21.70 -7.90
CA PHE A 262 17.05 21.83 -6.67
C PHE A 262 15.98 20.72 -6.54
N PHE A 263 15.17 20.49 -7.59
CA PHE A 263 14.17 19.43 -7.56
C PHE A 263 14.81 18.03 -7.60
N ASN A 264 15.94 17.85 -8.27
CA ASN A 264 16.67 16.61 -8.32
C ASN A 264 17.13 16.17 -6.92
N GLU A 265 17.73 17.06 -6.15
CA GLU A 265 18.08 16.83 -4.75
C GLU A 265 16.84 16.59 -3.87
N LEU A 266 15.81 17.45 -4.00
CA LEU A 266 14.57 17.33 -3.23
C LEU A 266 13.91 15.95 -3.43
N PHE A 267 13.88 15.44 -4.65
CA PHE A 267 13.30 14.14 -5.00
C PHE A 267 14.33 12.99 -4.99
N SER A 268 15.50 13.19 -4.38
CA SER A 268 16.53 12.16 -4.24
C SER A 268 16.94 11.57 -5.61
N TYR A 269 17.37 12.44 -6.53
CA TYR A 269 17.89 12.15 -7.88
C TYR A 269 16.89 11.51 -8.86
N ARG A 270 15.59 11.58 -8.58
CA ARG A 270 14.56 11.02 -9.48
C ARG A 270 14.36 11.82 -10.76
N PHE A 271 14.63 13.13 -10.74
CA PHE A 271 14.56 13.95 -11.96
C PHE A 271 15.61 13.52 -12.98
N GLU A 272 16.81 13.31 -12.55
CA GLU A 272 17.91 12.81 -13.39
C GLU A 272 17.63 11.41 -13.95
N GLN A 273 17.09 10.50 -13.15
CA GLN A 273 16.65 9.18 -13.62
C GLN A 273 15.65 9.28 -14.77
N VAL A 274 14.62 10.12 -14.61
CA VAL A 274 13.61 10.34 -15.65
C VAL A 274 14.25 10.96 -16.90
N TYR A 275 15.03 12.02 -16.73
CA TYR A 275 15.71 12.69 -17.84
C TYR A 275 16.55 11.71 -18.67
N ASN A 276 17.44 10.95 -18.01
CA ASN A 276 18.34 10.01 -18.67
C ASN A 276 17.58 8.91 -19.42
N ILE A 277 16.60 8.27 -18.80
CA ILE A 277 15.84 7.18 -19.42
C ILE A 277 15.07 7.66 -20.65
N PHE A 278 14.46 8.85 -20.59
CA PHE A 278 13.71 9.38 -21.74
C PHE A 278 14.61 9.89 -22.87
N HIS A 279 15.89 10.12 -22.62
CA HIS A 279 16.89 10.41 -23.68
C HIS A 279 17.50 9.13 -24.27
N GLU A 280 17.64 8.09 -23.45
CA GLU A 280 18.27 6.83 -23.90
C GLU A 280 17.28 5.92 -24.65
N TYR A 281 16.01 5.90 -24.26
CA TYR A 281 15.01 4.99 -24.81
C TYR A 281 13.87 5.72 -25.51
N PRO A 282 13.50 5.28 -26.75
CA PRO A 282 12.41 5.93 -27.47
C PRO A 282 11.06 5.57 -26.85
N LEU A 283 10.14 6.54 -26.88
CA LEU A 283 8.75 6.30 -26.53
C LEU A 283 8.06 5.47 -27.61
N SER A 284 7.22 4.53 -27.19
CA SER A 284 6.40 3.72 -28.09
C SER A 284 4.92 3.76 -27.70
N VAL A 285 4.06 3.24 -28.59
CA VAL A 285 2.61 3.21 -28.34
C VAL A 285 2.24 2.24 -27.20
N PHE A 286 2.89 1.06 -27.15
CA PHE A 286 2.58 -0.01 -26.18
C PHE A 286 3.70 -0.25 -25.15
N GLY A 287 4.61 0.69 -25.02
CA GLY A 287 5.71 0.62 -24.07
C GLY A 287 7.01 0.07 -24.65
N THR A 288 8.10 0.43 -24.01
CA THR A 288 9.46 0.10 -24.43
C THR A 288 10.07 -0.88 -23.44
N ASN A 289 10.73 -1.91 -23.94
CA ASN A 289 11.51 -2.80 -23.11
C ASN A 289 12.85 -2.13 -22.77
N VAL A 290 12.97 -1.62 -21.55
CA VAL A 290 14.20 -0.99 -21.07
C VAL A 290 15.09 -2.07 -20.49
N VAL A 291 16.20 -2.32 -21.17
CA VAL A 291 17.23 -3.27 -20.74
C VAL A 291 18.43 -2.46 -20.25
N PHE A 292 18.65 -2.49 -18.94
CA PHE A 292 19.80 -1.79 -18.36
C PHE A 292 21.10 -2.54 -18.68
N THR A 293 21.91 -1.97 -19.55
CA THR A 293 23.23 -2.47 -19.91
C THR A 293 24.26 -1.69 -19.08
N GLY A 294 24.77 -2.30 -18.00
CA GLY A 294 25.84 -1.73 -17.18
C GLY A 294 25.55 -1.74 -15.67
N ASN A 295 26.51 -1.28 -14.89
CA ASN A 295 26.45 -1.25 -13.42
C ASN A 295 25.54 -0.16 -12.83
N ALA A 296 24.85 0.62 -13.64
CA ALA A 296 23.92 1.63 -13.18
C ALA A 296 22.56 0.98 -12.94
N HIS A 297 22.17 0.84 -11.67
CA HIS A 297 20.80 0.50 -11.27
C HIS A 297 19.88 1.69 -11.55
N LEU A 298 19.61 1.97 -12.84
CA LEU A 298 18.64 2.98 -13.25
C LEU A 298 17.23 2.40 -13.01
N THR A 299 16.57 2.86 -12.00
CA THR A 299 15.16 2.53 -11.71
C THR A 299 14.28 3.75 -11.99
N LEU A 300 13.11 3.55 -12.59
CA LEU A 300 12.11 4.62 -12.68
C LEU A 300 11.24 4.59 -11.43
N ASP A 301 11.56 5.44 -10.47
CA ASP A 301 10.81 5.50 -9.21
C ASP A 301 9.50 6.29 -9.33
N SER A 302 9.36 7.18 -10.31
CA SER A 302 8.07 7.83 -10.58
C SER A 302 7.11 6.88 -11.29
N SER A 303 5.92 6.63 -10.69
CA SER A 303 4.87 5.82 -11.31
C SER A 303 4.40 6.35 -12.65
N PHE A 304 4.40 7.66 -12.85
CA PHE A 304 3.91 8.26 -14.10
C PHE A 304 4.95 8.18 -15.22
N ALA A 305 6.23 8.37 -14.89
CA ALA A 305 7.30 8.11 -15.84
C ALA A 305 7.37 6.61 -16.20
N TYR A 306 7.24 5.73 -15.19
CA TYR A 306 7.12 4.29 -15.38
C TYR A 306 5.95 3.93 -16.32
N LEU A 307 4.77 4.51 -16.07
CA LEU A 307 3.59 4.29 -16.91
C LEU A 307 3.83 4.69 -18.36
N LEU A 308 4.41 5.89 -18.60
CA LEU A 308 4.67 6.37 -19.96
C LEU A 308 5.72 5.52 -20.69
N MET A 309 6.80 5.12 -19.99
CA MET A 309 7.87 4.34 -20.59
C MET A 309 7.44 2.89 -20.86
N TYR A 310 6.89 2.20 -19.86
CA TYR A 310 6.61 0.76 -19.94
C TYR A 310 5.22 0.41 -20.47
N TYR A 311 4.21 1.30 -20.32
CA TYR A 311 2.87 1.05 -20.87
C TYR A 311 2.62 1.84 -22.16
N GLY A 312 3.58 2.69 -22.52
CA GLY A 312 3.54 3.48 -23.73
C GLY A 312 2.55 4.66 -23.70
N VAL A 313 2.56 5.44 -24.77
CA VAL A 313 1.73 6.64 -24.89
C VAL A 313 0.25 6.31 -24.77
N ALA A 314 -0.18 5.19 -25.33
CA ALA A 314 -1.59 4.79 -25.30
C ALA A 314 -2.02 4.33 -23.89
N GLY A 315 -1.18 3.54 -23.18
CA GLY A 315 -1.42 3.15 -21.79
C GLY A 315 -1.41 4.34 -20.85
N PHE A 316 -0.46 5.25 -21.04
CA PHE A 316 -0.40 6.50 -20.29
C PHE A 316 -1.68 7.33 -20.49
N GLY A 317 -2.11 7.56 -21.74
CA GLY A 317 -3.33 8.30 -22.03
C GLY A 317 -4.57 7.69 -21.37
N LEU A 318 -4.73 6.37 -21.42
CA LEU A 318 -5.85 5.64 -20.83
C LEU A 318 -5.90 5.83 -19.30
N PHE A 319 -4.80 5.56 -18.60
CA PHE A 319 -4.77 5.64 -17.14
C PHE A 319 -4.85 7.08 -16.65
N VAL A 320 -4.19 8.04 -17.30
CA VAL A 320 -4.30 9.47 -16.96
C VAL A 320 -5.73 9.95 -17.14
N ALA A 321 -6.37 9.67 -18.27
CA ALA A 321 -7.79 10.00 -18.48
C ALA A 321 -8.67 9.37 -17.39
N GLY A 322 -8.42 8.11 -17.03
CA GLY A 322 -9.13 7.42 -15.96
C GLY A 322 -8.94 8.09 -14.60
N PHE A 323 -7.72 8.45 -14.21
CA PHE A 323 -7.46 9.07 -12.90
C PHE A 323 -8.03 10.50 -12.82
N LEU A 324 -7.95 11.27 -13.89
CA LEU A 324 -8.57 12.59 -13.98
C LEU A 324 -10.11 12.49 -13.94
N TYR A 325 -10.67 11.47 -14.61
CA TYR A 325 -12.09 11.17 -14.52
C TYR A 325 -12.51 10.83 -13.08
N LEU A 326 -11.76 10.00 -12.36
CA LEU A 326 -12.04 9.69 -10.95
C LEU A 326 -11.98 10.95 -10.07
N ALA A 327 -10.94 11.79 -10.23
CA ALA A 327 -10.83 13.04 -9.48
C ALA A 327 -12.02 13.96 -9.73
N TYR A 328 -12.43 14.15 -10.99
CA TYR A 328 -13.60 14.92 -11.36
C TYR A 328 -14.91 14.28 -10.85
N ARG A 329 -15.11 12.99 -11.07
CA ARG A 329 -16.31 12.23 -10.67
C ARG A 329 -16.55 12.33 -9.17
N TYR A 330 -15.51 12.04 -8.36
CA TYR A 330 -15.66 12.01 -6.90
C TYR A 330 -15.82 13.40 -6.30
N SER A 331 -15.21 14.40 -6.86
CA SER A 331 -15.44 15.79 -6.45
C SER A 331 -16.89 16.23 -6.76
N ARG A 332 -17.44 15.89 -7.93
CA ARG A 332 -18.82 16.22 -8.35
C ARG A 332 -19.89 15.44 -7.58
N THR A 333 -19.63 14.16 -7.30
CA THR A 333 -20.57 13.28 -6.58
C THR A 333 -20.41 13.35 -5.06
N ASN A 334 -19.52 14.19 -4.56
CA ASN A 334 -19.22 14.36 -3.13
C ASN A 334 -18.78 13.06 -2.43
N ARG A 335 -18.15 12.15 -3.18
CA ARG A 335 -17.52 10.92 -2.65
C ARG A 335 -16.15 11.24 -2.08
N LYS A 336 -16.15 11.83 -0.90
CA LYS A 336 -15.00 12.48 -0.26
C LYS A 336 -13.87 11.53 0.08
N LYS A 337 -14.17 10.31 0.54
CA LYS A 337 -13.18 9.30 0.91
C LYS A 337 -12.43 8.81 -0.32
N GLU A 338 -13.18 8.52 -1.38
CA GLU A 338 -12.59 8.11 -2.66
C GLU A 338 -11.76 9.23 -3.28
N LEU A 339 -12.21 10.49 -3.16
CA LEU A 339 -11.45 11.64 -3.63
C LEU A 339 -10.13 11.79 -2.86
N ALA A 340 -10.15 11.67 -1.53
CA ALA A 340 -8.95 11.74 -0.68
C ALA A 340 -7.94 10.65 -1.04
N ILE A 341 -8.41 9.41 -1.21
CA ILE A 341 -7.55 8.28 -1.62
C ILE A 341 -7.01 8.51 -3.02
N THR A 342 -7.85 8.95 -3.97
CA THR A 342 -7.44 9.22 -5.36
C THR A 342 -6.31 10.24 -5.39
N PHE A 343 -6.48 11.37 -4.70
CA PHE A 343 -5.47 12.42 -4.67
C PHE A 343 -4.18 11.97 -3.99
N ALA A 344 -4.26 11.28 -2.85
CA ALA A 344 -3.09 10.81 -2.12
C ALA A 344 -2.30 9.74 -2.91
N ILE A 345 -2.97 8.84 -3.63
CA ILE A 345 -2.32 7.86 -4.50
C ILE A 345 -1.65 8.54 -5.69
N ILE A 346 -2.31 9.53 -6.32
CA ILE A 346 -1.70 10.31 -7.40
C ILE A 346 -0.46 11.07 -6.89
N LEU A 347 -0.54 11.70 -5.71
CA LEU A 347 0.61 12.35 -5.08
C LEU A 347 1.75 11.36 -4.81
N ALA A 348 1.44 10.18 -4.32
CA ALA A 348 2.43 9.12 -4.09
C ALA A 348 3.12 8.68 -5.38
N GLY A 349 2.39 8.64 -6.49
CA GLY A 349 2.92 8.27 -7.81
C GLY A 349 3.96 9.22 -8.38
N VAL A 350 4.08 10.45 -7.84
CA VAL A 350 5.13 11.41 -8.27
C VAL A 350 6.52 10.84 -8.03
N THR A 351 6.72 10.16 -6.89
CA THR A 351 8.05 9.70 -6.44
C THR A 351 8.15 8.21 -6.14
N GLU A 352 7.05 7.47 -6.19
CA GLU A 352 7.03 6.04 -5.85
C GLU A 352 6.42 5.23 -6.99
N GLN A 353 7.06 4.13 -7.39
CA GLN A 353 6.65 3.33 -8.57
C GLN A 353 5.52 2.33 -8.31
N PHE A 354 4.97 2.25 -7.08
CA PHE A 354 4.05 1.18 -6.68
C PHE A 354 2.69 1.17 -7.41
N LEU A 355 2.31 2.22 -8.12
CA LEU A 355 1.01 2.30 -8.79
C LEU A 355 0.88 1.29 -9.93
N PHE A 356 1.96 1.00 -10.62
CA PHE A 356 1.96 0.21 -11.85
C PHE A 356 2.91 -1.00 -11.79
N ASN A 357 3.34 -1.39 -10.59
CA ASN A 357 4.10 -2.63 -10.38
C ASN A 357 3.23 -3.72 -9.73
N LEU A 358 3.77 -4.93 -9.56
CA LEU A 358 3.08 -6.07 -8.94
C LEU A 358 2.92 -5.95 -7.41
N SER A 359 2.85 -4.74 -6.85
CA SER A 359 2.63 -4.55 -5.41
C SER A 359 1.18 -4.72 -4.97
N PHE A 360 0.23 -4.65 -5.91
CA PHE A 360 -1.21 -4.68 -5.66
C PHE A 360 -1.73 -3.57 -4.71
N LYS A 361 -0.94 -2.51 -4.53
CA LYS A 361 -1.26 -1.39 -3.62
C LYS A 361 -2.09 -0.27 -4.26
N ASN A 362 -2.28 -0.31 -5.60
CA ASN A 362 -3.04 0.72 -6.30
C ASN A 362 -4.55 0.52 -6.17
N LEU A 363 -5.14 1.12 -5.15
CA LEU A 363 -6.59 1.07 -4.91
C LEU A 363 -7.42 1.76 -6.02
N LEU A 364 -6.79 2.60 -6.86
CA LEU A 364 -7.49 3.27 -7.96
C LEU A 364 -8.00 2.29 -9.03
N PHE A 365 -7.41 1.11 -9.14
CA PHE A 365 -7.90 0.10 -10.07
C PHE A 365 -9.31 -0.39 -9.68
N PHE A 366 -9.63 -0.47 -8.39
CA PHE A 366 -11.00 -0.77 -7.94
C PHE A 366 -11.96 0.35 -8.31
N PHE A 367 -11.52 1.60 -8.14
CA PHE A 367 -12.32 2.78 -8.47
C PHE A 367 -12.57 2.91 -9.98
N LEU A 368 -11.54 2.63 -10.79
CA LEU A 368 -11.68 2.56 -12.25
C LEU A 368 -12.63 1.44 -12.68
N GLY A 369 -12.52 0.26 -12.06
CA GLY A 369 -13.41 -0.86 -12.34
C GLY A 369 -14.86 -0.56 -11.95
N GLU A 370 -15.11 0.03 -10.77
CA GLU A 370 -16.44 0.52 -10.41
C GLU A 370 -16.97 1.50 -11.45
N ALA A 371 -16.18 2.54 -11.80
CA ALA A 371 -16.59 3.56 -12.74
C ALA A 371 -16.85 2.99 -14.15
N LEU A 372 -16.05 2.02 -14.59
CA LEU A 372 -16.22 1.35 -15.87
C LEU A 372 -17.62 0.74 -16.02
N PHE A 373 -18.08 0.00 -15.02
CA PHE A 373 -19.37 -0.70 -15.10
C PHE A 373 -20.57 0.14 -14.64
N THR A 374 -20.38 1.11 -13.74
CA THR A 374 -21.50 1.93 -13.25
C THR A 374 -21.80 3.13 -14.14
N ASP A 375 -20.79 3.69 -14.80
CA ASP A 375 -20.92 4.95 -15.53
C ASP A 375 -20.69 4.78 -17.03
N ILE A 376 -19.54 4.17 -17.43
CA ILE A 376 -19.09 4.16 -18.83
C ILE A 376 -19.85 3.10 -19.64
N LEU A 377 -19.97 1.89 -19.10
CA LEU A 377 -20.61 0.76 -19.78
C LEU A 377 -22.08 0.55 -19.37
N ARG A 378 -22.61 1.44 -18.51
CA ARG A 378 -24.00 1.34 -18.06
C ARG A 378 -24.93 1.21 -19.25
N SER A 379 -25.62 0.08 -19.32
CA SER A 379 -26.64 -0.14 -20.34
C SER A 379 -27.89 0.67 -19.97
N ASP A 380 -28.30 1.59 -20.85
CA ASP A 380 -29.62 2.19 -20.74
C ASP A 380 -30.68 1.07 -20.82
N LYS A 381 -31.58 1.02 -19.84
CA LYS A 381 -32.67 0.03 -19.74
C LYS A 381 -33.71 0.13 -20.89
N ARG A 382 -33.45 0.96 -21.90
CA ARG A 382 -34.30 1.10 -23.09
C ARG A 382 -33.96 0.00 -24.09
N GLY A 383 -34.74 -1.04 -24.01
CA GLY A 383 -34.88 -2.24 -24.79
C GLY A 383 -34.23 -2.32 -26.18
N GLY A 384 -33.15 -3.06 -26.28
CA GLY A 384 -32.58 -3.57 -27.51
C GLY A 384 -31.75 -4.81 -27.24
N PHE A 385 -31.44 -5.60 -28.25
CA PHE A 385 -30.61 -6.82 -28.21
C PHE A 385 -29.25 -6.58 -27.52
N GLN A 386 -28.74 -5.35 -27.56
CA GLN A 386 -27.49 -4.93 -26.89
C GLN A 386 -27.59 -4.86 -25.36
N GLY A 387 -28.77 -4.89 -24.76
CA GLY A 387 -28.97 -4.78 -23.31
C GLY A 387 -29.10 -6.13 -22.58
N ARG A 388 -29.15 -7.26 -23.30
CA ARG A 388 -29.22 -8.58 -22.66
C ARG A 388 -27.84 -8.99 -22.14
N SER A 389 -27.74 -9.24 -20.85
CA SER A 389 -26.55 -9.85 -20.24
C SER A 389 -26.64 -11.37 -20.35
N PHE A 390 -25.52 -12.00 -20.68
CA PHE A 390 -25.37 -13.46 -20.66
C PHE A 390 -24.13 -13.84 -19.87
N SER A 391 -24.20 -14.95 -19.15
CA SER A 391 -23.09 -15.56 -18.44
C SER A 391 -22.74 -16.88 -19.14
N VAL A 392 -21.44 -17.21 -19.16
CA VAL A 392 -20.94 -18.46 -19.76
C VAL A 392 -21.34 -19.67 -18.92
N LEU A 393 -21.27 -19.53 -17.59
CA LEU A 393 -21.76 -20.53 -16.66
C LEU A 393 -23.10 -20.08 -16.04
N PRO A 394 -23.99 -21.02 -15.68
CA PRO A 394 -25.27 -20.65 -15.06
C PRO A 394 -25.04 -19.80 -13.81
N SER A 395 -25.32 -18.51 -13.91
CA SER A 395 -25.39 -17.61 -12.77
C SER A 395 -26.72 -17.90 -12.05
N GLY A 396 -26.75 -18.95 -11.26
CA GLY A 396 -27.87 -19.08 -10.32
C GLY A 396 -27.70 -18.01 -9.25
N ASP A 397 -28.77 -17.32 -8.84
CA ASP A 397 -28.82 -16.41 -7.67
C ASP A 397 -28.45 -17.12 -6.34
N ARG A 398 -27.51 -18.05 -6.39
CA ARG A 398 -27.07 -18.82 -5.24
C ARG A 398 -26.12 -17.99 -4.41
N GLU A 399 -26.67 -17.33 -3.40
CA GLU A 399 -25.88 -16.73 -2.34
C GLU A 399 -25.20 -17.84 -1.51
N ILE A 400 -23.91 -17.69 -1.31
CA ILE A 400 -23.18 -18.48 -0.31
C ILE A 400 -23.41 -17.80 1.03
N ARG A 401 -23.97 -18.54 1.96
CA ARG A 401 -24.27 -18.05 3.32
C ARG A 401 -23.17 -18.57 4.26
N PHE A 402 -22.39 -17.65 4.77
CA PHE A 402 -21.44 -17.96 5.84
C PHE A 402 -22.09 -17.57 7.17
N SER A 403 -22.46 -18.53 7.98
CA SER A 403 -22.84 -18.29 9.36
C SER A 403 -21.60 -18.47 10.23
N LEU A 404 -21.16 -17.41 10.88
CA LEU A 404 -20.13 -17.55 11.91
C LEU A 404 -20.72 -18.27 13.11
N PRO A 405 -19.96 -19.14 13.82
CA PRO A 405 -20.45 -19.79 15.03
C PRO A 405 -20.96 -18.76 16.05
N GLU A 406 -22.06 -19.05 16.73
CA GLU A 406 -22.65 -18.14 17.73
C GLU A 406 -21.65 -17.67 18.77
N GLY A 407 -20.74 -18.55 19.20
CA GLY A 407 -19.64 -18.21 20.10
C GLY A 407 -18.67 -17.13 19.59
N TRP A 408 -18.62 -16.88 18.27
CA TRP A 408 -17.85 -15.79 17.71
C TRP A 408 -18.51 -14.43 17.99
N TYR A 409 -19.84 -14.35 17.85
CA TYR A 409 -20.59 -13.11 18.14
C TYR A 409 -20.59 -12.75 19.61
N ALA A 410 -20.65 -13.76 20.49
CA ALA A 410 -20.50 -13.53 21.92
C ALA A 410 -19.11 -12.94 22.23
N GLY A 411 -18.07 -13.49 21.63
CA GLY A 411 -16.72 -12.95 21.75
C GLY A 411 -16.58 -11.54 21.19
N GLU A 412 -17.14 -11.26 20.01
CA GLU A 412 -17.14 -9.93 19.38
C GLU A 412 -17.86 -8.88 20.25
N ASN A 413 -19.03 -9.21 20.76
CA ASN A 413 -19.79 -8.31 21.62
C ASN A 413 -19.03 -8.04 22.94
N TYR A 414 -18.39 -9.06 23.49
CA TYR A 414 -17.58 -8.93 24.69
C TYR A 414 -16.36 -8.03 24.46
N ILE A 415 -15.67 -8.18 23.32
CA ILE A 415 -14.59 -7.28 22.90
C ILE A 415 -15.09 -5.84 22.79
N LYS A 416 -16.23 -5.61 22.10
CA LYS A 416 -16.80 -4.26 21.95
C LYS A 416 -17.11 -3.62 23.31
N GLY A 417 -17.64 -4.39 24.27
CA GLY A 417 -17.87 -3.93 25.63
C GLY A 417 -16.61 -3.58 26.41
N HIS A 418 -15.49 -4.25 26.12
CA HIS A 418 -14.23 -4.14 26.85
C HIS A 418 -13.11 -3.44 26.06
N ILE A 419 -13.43 -2.76 24.97
CA ILE A 419 -12.43 -2.12 24.08
C ILE A 419 -11.49 -1.15 24.85
N LYS A 420 -12.01 -0.44 25.84
CA LYS A 420 -11.21 0.46 26.67
C LYS A 420 -10.16 -0.29 27.49
N HIS A 421 -10.52 -1.45 28.04
CA HIS A 421 -9.59 -2.29 28.82
C HIS A 421 -8.52 -2.91 27.92
N ILE A 422 -8.89 -3.33 26.70
CA ILE A 422 -7.96 -3.86 25.71
C ILE A 422 -6.93 -2.79 25.32
N LEU A 423 -7.39 -1.57 25.05
CA LEU A 423 -6.51 -0.46 24.70
C LEU A 423 -5.63 -0.03 25.89
N LEU A 424 -6.17 -0.05 27.12
CA LEU A 424 -5.41 0.25 28.32
C LEU A 424 -4.31 -0.80 28.57
N ALA A 425 -4.63 -2.09 28.43
CA ALA A 425 -3.66 -3.18 28.56
C ALA A 425 -2.54 -3.05 27.51
N GLY A 426 -2.91 -2.73 26.25
CA GLY A 426 -1.93 -2.43 25.22
C GLY A 426 -1.01 -1.26 25.60
N ALA A 427 -1.59 -0.15 26.08
CA ALA A 427 -0.80 1.01 26.48
C ALA A 427 0.12 0.71 27.68
N LEU A 428 -0.37 -0.03 28.69
CA LEU A 428 0.44 -0.43 29.84
C LEU A 428 1.61 -1.32 29.45
N LEU A 429 1.38 -2.35 28.62
CA LEU A 429 2.46 -3.23 28.16
C LEU A 429 3.42 -2.51 27.19
N ALA A 430 2.96 -1.53 26.42
CA ALA A 430 3.84 -0.68 25.64
C ALA A 430 4.79 0.13 26.53
N VAL A 431 4.27 0.76 27.59
CA VAL A 431 5.09 1.52 28.56
C VAL A 431 6.06 0.60 29.29
N LEU A 432 5.62 -0.58 29.71
CA LEU A 432 6.49 -1.58 30.35
C LEU A 432 7.60 -2.04 29.40
N GLY A 433 7.29 -2.36 28.16
CA GLY A 433 8.27 -2.74 27.16
C GLY A 433 9.31 -1.65 26.91
N ALA A 434 8.86 -0.40 26.74
CA ALA A 434 9.74 0.75 26.61
C ALA A 434 10.63 0.94 27.86
N GLY A 435 10.04 0.87 29.05
CA GLY A 435 10.76 1.03 30.32
C GLY A 435 11.81 -0.05 30.53
N LEU A 436 11.45 -1.32 30.31
CA LEU A 436 12.39 -2.44 30.40
C LEU A 436 13.55 -2.27 29.42
N CYS A 437 13.27 -2.01 28.14
CA CYS A 437 14.31 -1.76 27.15
C CYS A 437 15.17 -0.54 27.51
N GLY A 438 14.56 0.54 28.06
CA GLY A 438 15.27 1.72 28.52
C GLY A 438 16.28 1.44 29.64
N VAL A 439 15.94 0.52 30.55
CA VAL A 439 16.78 0.18 31.72
C VAL A 439 17.76 -0.96 31.41
N THR A 440 17.32 -2.01 30.71
CA THR A 440 18.10 -3.24 30.51
C THR A 440 18.72 -3.34 29.12
N GLY A 441 18.33 -2.45 28.20
CA GLY A 441 18.82 -2.49 26.83
C GLY A 441 20.30 -2.18 26.73
N LYS A 442 20.97 -2.85 25.82
CA LYS A 442 22.40 -2.71 25.59
C LYS A 442 22.71 -1.29 25.08
N GLU A 443 23.69 -0.64 25.66
CA GLU A 443 24.26 0.59 25.14
C GLU A 443 25.36 0.24 24.16
N TRP A 444 25.33 0.83 22.98
CA TRP A 444 26.32 0.61 21.95
C TRP A 444 27.33 1.75 21.96
N ASP A 445 28.62 1.43 21.84
CA ASP A 445 29.69 2.43 21.73
C ASP A 445 29.74 3.02 20.32
N SER A 446 29.49 2.18 19.30
CA SER A 446 29.48 2.58 17.89
C SER A 446 28.51 1.72 17.07
N VAL A 447 28.23 2.16 15.85
CA VAL A 447 27.42 1.42 14.86
C VAL A 447 28.25 1.26 13.59
N TYR A 448 28.37 0.02 13.14
CA TYR A 448 29.02 -0.34 11.89
C TYR A 448 28.00 -0.83 10.86
N ILE A 449 28.26 -0.56 9.60
CA ILE A 449 27.41 -1.04 8.51
C ILE A 449 28.24 -1.67 7.39
N TYR A 450 27.71 -2.75 6.81
CA TYR A 450 28.37 -3.46 5.72
C TYR A 450 28.17 -2.76 4.38
N ARG A 451 29.25 -2.65 3.57
CA ARG A 451 29.34 -1.81 2.37
C ARG A 451 28.28 -2.06 1.30
N TRP A 452 27.98 -3.30 0.98
CA TRP A 452 27.13 -3.61 -0.18
C TRP A 452 25.67 -3.14 -0.04
N ASN A 453 25.26 -2.76 1.16
CA ASN A 453 23.94 -2.22 1.46
C ASN A 453 23.92 -0.69 1.54
N THR A 454 25.01 0.01 1.17
CA THR A 454 25.12 1.45 1.41
C THR A 454 25.53 2.22 0.16
N ASP A 455 24.84 3.35 -0.07
CA ASP A 455 25.31 4.40 -1.00
C ASP A 455 26.31 5.35 -0.31
N TYR A 456 26.61 5.12 0.97
CA TYR A 456 27.48 5.94 1.78
C TYR A 456 28.95 5.61 1.45
N ARG A 457 29.70 6.63 1.03
CA ARG A 457 31.14 6.58 0.83
C ARG A 457 31.80 7.33 1.97
N SER A 458 32.32 6.63 2.96
CA SER A 458 33.17 7.19 4.01
C SER A 458 34.66 6.98 3.65
N GLU A 459 35.48 7.97 4.02
CA GLU A 459 36.95 7.81 3.99
C GLU A 459 37.41 6.94 5.17
N ASP A 460 36.60 6.82 6.23
CA ASP A 460 36.89 6.04 7.43
C ASP A 460 36.45 4.59 7.28
N LYS A 461 37.19 3.84 6.45
CA LYS A 461 36.97 2.40 6.28
C LYS A 461 37.63 1.66 7.44
N VAL A 462 36.86 0.87 8.15
CA VAL A 462 37.37 -0.05 9.16
C VAL A 462 37.09 -1.46 8.68
N THR A 463 38.16 -2.24 8.48
CA THR A 463 38.03 -3.68 8.20
C THR A 463 37.93 -4.40 9.52
N LEU A 464 36.78 -5.01 9.78
CA LEU A 464 36.53 -5.82 10.98
C LEU A 464 36.63 -7.30 10.61
N ASP A 465 37.48 -8.03 11.32
CA ASP A 465 37.46 -9.49 11.31
C ASP A 465 36.37 -9.96 12.27
N MET A 466 35.24 -10.40 11.70
CA MET A 466 34.04 -10.78 12.49
C MET A 466 34.26 -12.11 13.24
N ASP A 467 35.18 -12.95 12.82
CA ASP A 467 35.49 -14.21 13.49
C ASP A 467 36.45 -14.00 14.70
N ASN A 468 37.18 -12.86 14.73
CA ASN A 468 38.13 -12.51 15.77
C ASN A 468 37.88 -11.11 16.33
N LEU A 469 36.65 -10.79 16.70
CA LEU A 469 36.32 -9.53 17.34
C LEU A 469 36.99 -9.41 18.72
N PRO A 470 37.43 -8.19 19.12
CA PRO A 470 37.94 -7.96 20.46
C PRO A 470 36.92 -8.38 21.54
N GLU A 471 37.41 -8.94 22.67
CA GLU A 471 36.55 -9.39 23.78
C GLU A 471 35.60 -8.28 24.30
N ASN A 472 36.00 -7.00 24.15
CA ASN A 472 35.23 -5.83 24.59
C ASN A 472 34.47 -5.14 23.44
N PHE A 473 34.27 -5.82 22.31
CA PHE A 473 33.58 -5.23 21.17
C PHE A 473 32.09 -5.04 21.49
N ASN A 474 31.70 -3.81 21.77
CA ASN A 474 30.34 -3.43 22.14
C ASN A 474 29.71 -2.52 21.06
N SER A 475 29.73 -2.99 19.82
CA SER A 475 29.25 -2.22 18.67
C SER A 475 28.12 -2.94 17.95
N LEU A 476 27.14 -2.18 17.45
CA LEU A 476 26.06 -2.70 16.64
C LEU A 476 26.52 -2.84 15.20
N VAL A 477 26.45 -4.05 14.65
CA VAL A 477 26.78 -4.34 13.25
C VAL A 477 25.49 -4.56 12.47
N LEU A 478 25.28 -3.76 11.42
CA LEU A 478 24.07 -3.78 10.61
C LEU A 478 24.35 -4.36 9.22
N GLY A 479 23.45 -5.21 8.72
CA GLY A 479 23.50 -5.74 7.35
C GLY A 479 24.64 -6.72 7.09
N TYR A 480 25.23 -7.33 8.11
CA TYR A 480 26.30 -8.30 7.99
C TYR A 480 25.79 -9.70 7.61
N HIS A 481 26.40 -10.32 6.58
CA HIS A 481 26.00 -11.65 6.08
C HIS A 481 27.17 -12.59 5.76
N GLY A 482 28.38 -12.32 6.28
CA GLY A 482 29.55 -13.17 6.02
C GLY A 482 30.83 -12.75 6.78
N PRO A 483 31.88 -13.60 6.78
CA PRO A 483 33.08 -13.41 7.61
C PRO A 483 33.99 -12.26 7.15
N GLU A 484 33.93 -11.82 5.89
CA GLU A 484 34.80 -10.78 5.35
C GLU A 484 33.99 -9.69 4.64
N GLY A 485 34.33 -8.42 4.88
CA GLY A 485 33.74 -7.30 4.18
C GLY A 485 34.20 -5.94 4.68
N GLU A 486 34.03 -4.93 3.84
CA GLU A 486 34.30 -3.55 4.23
C GLU A 486 33.16 -3.04 5.11
N MET A 487 33.50 -2.58 6.29
CA MET A 487 32.57 -1.95 7.22
C MET A 487 32.85 -0.47 7.37
N PHE A 488 31.83 0.30 7.66
CA PHE A 488 31.93 1.73 7.90
C PHE A 488 31.40 2.04 9.29
N GLU A 489 32.18 2.79 10.05
CA GLU A 489 31.73 3.33 11.33
C GLU A 489 30.82 4.53 11.09
N LEU A 490 29.69 4.56 11.80
CA LEU A 490 28.72 5.63 11.74
C LEU A 490 28.81 6.52 12.97
N SER A 491 28.44 7.80 12.82
CA SER A 491 28.56 8.81 13.87
C SER A 491 27.75 8.49 15.13
N GLY A 492 28.15 9.03 16.30
CA GLY A 492 27.48 8.86 17.59
C GLY A 492 26.02 9.31 17.62
N ASN A 493 25.57 10.18 16.71
CA ASN A 493 24.14 10.54 16.59
C ASN A 493 23.30 9.36 16.08
N ILE A 494 23.88 8.49 15.26
CA ILE A 494 23.20 7.28 14.79
C ILE A 494 23.06 6.27 15.93
N VAL A 495 24.06 6.13 16.79
CA VAL A 495 23.99 5.29 18.00
C VAL A 495 22.78 5.69 18.86
N LYS A 496 22.61 6.98 19.11
CA LYS A 496 21.45 7.50 19.88
C LYS A 496 20.12 7.22 19.19
N LEU A 497 20.08 7.34 17.86
CA LEU A 497 18.88 7.06 17.08
C LEU A 497 18.50 5.58 17.16
N GLU A 498 19.47 4.67 17.03
CA GLU A 498 19.23 3.23 17.16
C GLU A 498 18.70 2.89 18.56
N ARG A 499 19.24 3.50 19.60
CA ARG A 499 18.73 3.34 20.96
C ARG A 499 17.26 3.76 21.09
N VAL A 500 16.89 4.89 20.51
CA VAL A 500 15.48 5.34 20.48
C VAL A 500 14.59 4.36 19.73
N ARG A 501 15.07 3.78 18.62
CA ARG A 501 14.36 2.77 17.84
C ARG A 501 14.12 1.49 18.64
N ASP A 502 15.10 1.02 19.39
CA ASP A 502 14.96 -0.16 20.25
C ASP A 502 13.89 0.03 21.32
N VAL A 503 13.89 1.19 21.99
CA VAL A 503 12.86 1.54 22.99
C VAL A 503 11.47 1.60 22.36
N ILE A 504 11.33 2.26 21.20
CA ILE A 504 10.05 2.35 20.48
C ILE A 504 9.61 0.98 19.95
N GLY A 505 10.54 0.18 19.45
CA GLY A 505 10.27 -1.20 19.01
C GLY A 505 9.73 -2.06 20.13
N SER A 506 10.34 -1.99 21.30
CA SER A 506 9.90 -2.69 22.50
C SER A 506 8.52 -2.21 22.98
N ALA A 507 8.23 -0.91 22.86
CA ALA A 507 6.90 -0.36 23.14
C ALA A 507 5.84 -0.91 22.15
N ILE A 508 6.16 -0.96 20.87
CA ILE A 508 5.26 -1.49 19.84
C ILE A 508 4.94 -2.97 20.11
N LEU A 509 5.96 -3.79 20.37
CA LEU A 509 5.79 -5.21 20.65
C LEU A 509 4.97 -5.44 21.93
N GLY A 510 5.27 -4.70 23.01
CA GLY A 510 4.50 -4.73 24.25
C GLY A 510 3.03 -4.34 24.01
N GLY A 511 2.79 -3.29 23.25
CA GLY A 511 1.46 -2.83 22.90
C GLY A 511 0.66 -3.86 22.08
N ILE A 512 1.28 -4.44 21.07
CA ILE A 512 0.69 -5.53 20.26
C ILE A 512 0.36 -6.72 21.15
N ALA A 513 1.30 -7.19 21.97
CA ALA A 513 1.09 -8.31 22.88
C ALA A 513 -0.07 -8.04 23.87
N GLY A 514 -0.13 -6.83 24.46
CA GLY A 514 -1.20 -6.43 25.37
C GLY A 514 -2.59 -6.45 24.74
N ILE A 515 -2.70 -5.93 23.52
CA ILE A 515 -3.95 -5.95 22.77
C ILE A 515 -4.37 -7.39 22.45
N PHE A 516 -3.48 -8.22 21.90
CA PHE A 516 -3.81 -9.59 21.50
C PHE A 516 -4.14 -10.49 22.69
N LEU A 517 -3.38 -10.43 23.79
CA LEU A 517 -3.62 -11.23 24.98
C LEU A 517 -4.97 -10.86 25.63
N THR A 518 -5.25 -9.57 25.76
CA THR A 518 -6.50 -9.11 26.38
C THR A 518 -7.70 -9.37 25.47
N ALA A 519 -7.59 -9.14 24.17
CA ALA A 519 -8.66 -9.46 23.21
C ALA A 519 -8.93 -10.97 23.15
N GLY A 520 -7.89 -11.80 23.14
CA GLY A 520 -8.01 -13.27 23.20
C GLY A 520 -8.72 -13.74 24.46
N SER A 521 -8.35 -13.18 25.62
CA SER A 521 -9.03 -13.45 26.91
C SER A 521 -10.51 -13.03 26.87
N CYS A 522 -10.82 -11.87 26.29
CA CYS A 522 -12.20 -11.42 26.11
C CYS A 522 -13.04 -12.38 25.24
N ILE A 523 -12.47 -12.92 24.17
CA ILE A 523 -13.14 -13.90 23.31
C ILE A 523 -13.45 -15.19 24.11
N LEU A 524 -12.49 -15.69 24.88
CA LEU A 524 -12.65 -16.91 25.67
C LEU A 524 -13.71 -16.74 26.77
N ILE A 525 -13.71 -15.60 27.46
CA ILE A 525 -14.70 -15.29 28.51
C ILE A 525 -16.09 -15.14 27.89
N GLY A 526 -16.25 -14.37 26.82
CA GLY A 526 -17.52 -14.22 26.13
C GLY A 526 -18.12 -15.55 25.65
N ARG A 527 -17.27 -16.47 25.15
CA ARG A 527 -17.71 -17.82 24.78
C ARG A 527 -18.14 -18.68 25.97
N LYS A 528 -17.44 -18.56 27.12
CA LYS A 528 -17.83 -19.30 28.33
C LYS A 528 -19.19 -18.81 28.89
N GLN A 529 -19.42 -17.51 28.95
CA GLN A 529 -20.67 -16.94 29.44
C GLN A 529 -21.88 -17.42 28.63
N MET A 530 -21.73 -17.55 27.30
CA MET A 530 -22.81 -18.06 26.43
C MET A 530 -23.12 -19.56 26.65
N LYS A 531 -22.13 -20.37 27.07
CA LYS A 531 -22.37 -21.80 27.36
C LYS A 531 -23.11 -22.02 28.68
N HIS A 532 -23.18 -21.02 29.54
CA HIS A 532 -23.86 -21.07 30.82
C HIS A 532 -25.22 -20.36 30.83
N GLN A 533 -25.59 -19.73 29.71
CA GLN A 533 -26.94 -19.23 29.40
C GLN A 533 -27.70 -20.24 28.52
#